data_4fce95cf3ba92e1b10313f442aed2f1c
#
_entry.id   4fce95cf3ba92e1b10313f442aed2f1c
#
_cell.length_a   1.000
_cell.length_b   1.000
_cell.length_c   1.000
_cell.angle_alpha   90.00
_cell.angle_beta   90.00
_cell.angle_gamma   90.00
#
_symmetry.space_group_name_H-M   'P 1'
#
loop_
_entity.id
_entity.type
_entity.pdbx_description
1 polymer ?
#
loop_
_entity_poly.entity_id
_entity_poly.type
_entity_poly.pdbx_seq_one_letter_code
_entity_poly.pdbx_strand_id
1 'polypeptide(L)'
;MRASSRLFLLAVLAVAVPGCASVTPMDAVVARPAAPPSLRFGVDTFAFPNESRSKNQGKPDLYANYCFVMARGVTQFQRFARFDAAASRVAPEEYVARIKQVVGHRPWEDPLPPDDRVVIPGYASLYEFSRDQEAVVKEGLVGRFWTLVHWTNWRVVFPFPGSHQERVARQTMLELQEGRPVQLLVTNFPTWELNHTVIAYAYGLDPAGNVLFTVYDPNDPREPGRVTFDRAERRFEASQLYDTHPGPIRAFRMYYWALL
;
A
#
# COMPACT_ATOMS: atom_id res chain seq x y z
N MET A 1 -2.15 34.46 70.35
CA MET A 1 -2.29 33.12 69.79
C MET A 1 -3.24 33.18 68.59
N ARG A 2 -2.74 33.14 67.37
CA ARG A 2 -3.59 33.12 66.13
C ARG A 2 -3.35 31.78 65.42
N ALA A 3 -4.39 30.96 65.39
CA ALA A 3 -4.39 29.66 64.68
C ALA A 3 -4.65 29.92 63.19
N SER A 4 -3.71 29.53 62.34
CA SER A 4 -3.85 29.59 60.88
C SER A 4 -4.32 28.24 60.36
N SER A 5 -5.60 28.19 59.96
CA SER A 5 -6.19 27.03 59.30
C SER A 5 -5.67 26.97 57.84
N ARG A 6 -4.90 25.93 57.51
CA ARG A 6 -4.51 25.64 56.13
C ARG A 6 -5.59 24.72 55.51
N LEU A 7 -6.32 25.26 54.55
CA LEU A 7 -7.22 24.52 53.67
C LEU A 7 -6.35 23.77 52.66
N PHE A 8 -6.42 22.41 52.71
CA PHE A 8 -5.87 21.57 51.64
C PHE A 8 -6.93 21.42 50.54
N LEU A 9 -6.66 22.02 49.40
CA LEU A 9 -7.46 21.82 48.19
C LEU A 9 -7.04 20.48 47.58
N LEU A 10 -7.85 19.45 47.61
CA LEU A 10 -7.71 18.20 46.86
C LEU A 10 -8.16 18.47 45.40
N ALA A 11 -7.21 18.57 44.49
CA ALA A 11 -7.49 18.55 43.07
C ALA A 11 -7.77 17.12 42.62
N VAL A 12 -9.03 16.80 42.36
CA VAL A 12 -9.42 15.53 41.73
C VAL A 12 -9.07 15.62 40.23
N LEU A 13 -8.01 14.92 39.84
CA LEU A 13 -7.66 14.72 38.43
C LEU A 13 -8.69 13.76 37.82
N ALA A 14 -9.65 14.29 37.05
CA ALA A 14 -10.54 13.45 36.24
C ALA A 14 -9.72 12.89 35.07
N VAL A 15 -9.28 11.64 35.18
CA VAL A 15 -8.73 10.88 34.05
C VAL A 15 -9.87 10.61 33.09
N ALA A 16 -9.92 11.37 32.00
CA ALA A 16 -10.80 11.06 30.87
C ALA A 16 -10.35 9.71 30.28
N VAL A 17 -11.09 8.64 30.58
CA VAL A 17 -10.93 7.35 29.92
C VAL A 17 -11.30 7.59 28.46
N PRO A 18 -10.38 7.39 27.49
CA PRO A 18 -10.74 7.49 26.08
C PRO A 18 -11.84 6.46 25.84
N GLY A 19 -13.04 6.94 25.48
CA GLY A 19 -14.16 6.08 25.12
C GLY A 19 -13.70 5.07 24.09
N CYS A 20 -14.00 3.78 24.31
CA CYS A 20 -13.77 2.72 23.33
C CYS A 20 -14.48 3.13 22.05
N ALA A 21 -13.74 3.59 21.06
CA ALA A 21 -14.27 3.82 19.73
C ALA A 21 -14.91 2.49 19.29
N SER A 22 -16.23 2.48 19.12
CA SER A 22 -16.97 1.28 18.75
C SER A 22 -16.43 0.79 17.39
N VAL A 23 -15.88 -0.42 17.41
CA VAL A 23 -15.32 -1.04 16.20
C VAL A 23 -16.50 -1.39 15.29
N THR A 24 -16.57 -0.78 14.10
CA THR A 24 -17.61 -1.10 13.10
C THR A 24 -17.58 -2.60 12.77
N PRO A 25 -18.67 -3.35 12.97
CA PRO A 25 -18.72 -4.78 12.66
C PRO A 25 -18.45 -5.05 11.17
N MET A 26 -17.89 -6.22 10.84
CA MET A 26 -17.58 -6.59 9.47
C MET A 26 -18.82 -6.51 8.55
N ASP A 27 -19.97 -7.03 9.01
CA ASP A 27 -21.21 -6.99 8.23
C ASP A 27 -21.67 -5.56 7.88
N ALA A 28 -21.50 -4.63 8.81
CA ALA A 28 -21.84 -3.24 8.57
C ALA A 28 -20.88 -2.57 7.56
N VAL A 29 -19.63 -3.03 7.48
CA VAL A 29 -18.67 -2.56 6.47
C VAL A 29 -19.01 -3.16 5.12
N VAL A 30 -19.28 -4.47 5.06
CA VAL A 30 -19.66 -5.19 3.83
C VAL A 30 -20.93 -4.60 3.20
N ALA A 31 -21.88 -4.16 4.00
CA ALA A 31 -23.15 -3.58 3.52
C ALA A 31 -23.00 -2.18 2.89
N ARG A 32 -21.84 -1.52 3.02
CA ARG A 32 -21.62 -0.20 2.42
C ARG A 32 -21.14 -0.33 0.98
N PRO A 33 -21.64 0.52 0.06
CA PRO A 33 -21.13 0.53 -1.31
C PRO A 33 -19.65 0.93 -1.32
N ALA A 34 -18.87 0.30 -2.20
CA ALA A 34 -17.52 0.74 -2.48
C ALA A 34 -17.52 2.00 -3.33
N ALA A 35 -16.62 2.94 -3.09
CA ALA A 35 -16.34 4.02 -4.02
C ALA A 35 -15.73 3.45 -5.31
N PRO A 36 -15.88 4.15 -6.44
CA PRO A 36 -15.11 3.81 -7.64
C PRO A 36 -13.61 3.76 -7.33
N PRO A 37 -12.88 2.77 -7.87
CA PRO A 37 -11.45 2.67 -7.64
C PRO A 37 -10.72 3.94 -8.07
N SER A 38 -9.91 4.51 -7.18
CA SER A 38 -9.06 5.65 -7.48
C SER A 38 -7.79 5.26 -8.25
N LEU A 39 -7.40 3.98 -8.18
CA LEU A 39 -6.30 3.41 -8.95
C LEU A 39 -6.87 2.62 -10.13
N ARG A 40 -6.43 2.95 -11.34
CA ARG A 40 -6.83 2.31 -12.59
C ARG A 40 -5.70 1.40 -13.06
N PHE A 41 -5.96 0.10 -13.05
CA PHE A 41 -5.00 -0.88 -13.55
C PHE A 41 -4.70 -0.61 -15.04
N GLY A 42 -3.44 -0.75 -15.45
CA GLY A 42 -3.00 -0.45 -16.81
C GLY A 42 -2.95 1.04 -17.17
N VAL A 43 -3.20 1.92 -16.22
CA VAL A 43 -3.05 3.39 -16.35
C VAL A 43 -2.14 3.93 -15.26
N ASP A 44 -2.51 3.66 -14.01
CA ASP A 44 -1.82 4.19 -12.84
C ASP A 44 -0.80 3.17 -12.26
N THR A 45 -0.53 2.07 -12.98
CA THR A 45 0.41 1.00 -12.60
C THR A 45 1.62 0.97 -13.54
N PHE A 46 2.72 0.34 -13.11
CA PHE A 46 3.87 0.13 -13.99
C PHE A 46 3.55 -0.92 -15.07
N ALA A 47 4.15 -0.75 -16.25
CA ALA A 47 4.00 -1.64 -17.41
C ALA A 47 4.99 -2.80 -17.41
N PHE A 48 5.99 -2.80 -16.53
CA PHE A 48 7.02 -3.83 -16.43
C PHE A 48 6.86 -4.64 -15.13
N PRO A 49 7.24 -5.93 -15.14
CA PRO A 49 7.15 -6.78 -13.97
C PRO A 49 8.29 -6.51 -12.98
N ASN A 50 8.06 -6.91 -11.73
CA ASN A 50 9.11 -7.02 -10.73
C ASN A 50 10.04 -8.18 -11.09
N GLU A 51 11.29 -7.87 -11.44
CA GLU A 51 12.30 -8.85 -11.84
C GLU A 51 13.22 -9.24 -10.68
N SER A 52 12.67 -9.45 -9.49
CA SER A 52 13.46 -9.75 -8.29
C SER A 52 14.41 -10.95 -8.45
N ARG A 53 14.14 -11.82 -9.43
CA ARG A 53 14.97 -12.98 -9.76
C ARG A 53 16.04 -12.70 -10.80
N SER A 54 15.94 -11.61 -11.56
CA SER A 54 16.96 -11.26 -12.53
C SER A 54 18.08 -10.50 -11.84
N LYS A 55 19.23 -11.13 -11.68
CA LYS A 55 20.46 -10.42 -11.37
C LYS A 55 20.78 -9.55 -12.59
N ASN A 56 20.52 -8.25 -12.48
CA ASN A 56 20.98 -7.30 -13.50
C ASN A 56 22.50 -7.38 -13.53
N GLN A 57 23.03 -8.02 -14.58
CA GLN A 57 24.46 -8.09 -14.79
C GLN A 57 25.01 -6.66 -14.87
N GLY A 58 25.86 -6.29 -13.92
CA GLY A 58 26.54 -5.01 -13.87
C GLY A 58 25.89 -3.88 -13.05
N LYS A 59 24.66 -4.02 -12.55
CA LYS A 59 24.03 -3.05 -11.62
C LYS A 59 23.25 -3.79 -10.53
N PRO A 60 23.92 -4.31 -9.48
CA PRO A 60 23.29 -5.11 -8.43
C PRO A 60 22.24 -4.35 -7.59
N ASP A 61 22.14 -3.04 -7.72
CA ASP A 61 21.35 -2.16 -6.85
C ASP A 61 20.14 -1.52 -7.56
N LEU A 62 19.57 -2.14 -8.59
CA LEU A 62 18.36 -1.64 -9.20
C LEU A 62 17.16 -1.88 -8.26
N TYR A 63 16.69 -0.79 -7.68
CA TYR A 63 15.65 -0.76 -6.64
C TYR A 63 14.26 -1.17 -7.13
N ALA A 64 14.02 -1.15 -8.43
CA ALA A 64 12.76 -1.57 -9.02
C ALA A 64 12.52 -3.09 -8.98
N ASN A 65 13.54 -3.88 -8.65
CA ASN A 65 13.43 -5.33 -8.48
C ASN A 65 12.87 -5.73 -7.11
N TYR A 66 12.12 -4.83 -6.48
CA TYR A 66 11.50 -5.05 -5.19
C TYR A 66 10.03 -4.69 -5.26
N CYS A 67 9.19 -5.69 -5.09
CA CYS A 67 7.75 -5.50 -5.05
C CYS A 67 7.31 -4.36 -4.11
N PHE A 68 7.98 -4.23 -2.96
CA PHE A 68 7.72 -3.14 -2.00
C PHE A 68 8.01 -1.75 -2.57
N VAL A 69 9.11 -1.59 -3.30
CA VAL A 69 9.48 -0.31 -3.93
C VAL A 69 8.51 0.03 -5.04
N MET A 70 8.16 -0.96 -5.87
CA MET A 70 7.22 -0.76 -6.98
C MET A 70 5.82 -0.41 -6.47
N ALA A 71 5.26 -1.19 -5.53
CA ALA A 71 3.94 -0.89 -4.98
C ALA A 71 3.92 0.49 -4.29
N ARG A 72 4.94 0.83 -3.49
CA ARG A 72 5.07 2.16 -2.90
C ARG A 72 5.16 3.23 -3.99
N GLY A 73 5.97 3.02 -5.03
CA GLY A 73 6.13 3.94 -6.16
C GLY A 73 4.79 4.23 -6.84
N VAL A 74 3.98 3.21 -7.14
CA VAL A 74 2.61 3.40 -7.70
C VAL A 74 1.78 4.33 -6.82
N THR A 75 1.76 4.10 -5.51
CA THR A 75 1.02 4.95 -4.56
C THR A 75 1.55 6.39 -4.57
N GLN A 76 2.88 6.56 -4.62
CA GLN A 76 3.51 7.88 -4.65
C GLN A 76 3.25 8.62 -5.96
N PHE A 77 3.33 7.94 -7.11
CA PHE A 77 2.96 8.55 -8.39
C PHE A 77 1.50 8.98 -8.42
N GLN A 78 0.58 8.19 -7.93
CA GLN A 78 -0.85 8.53 -7.85
C GLN A 78 -1.10 9.79 -7.02
N ARG A 79 -0.35 9.99 -5.94
CA ARG A 79 -0.54 11.10 -4.98
C ARG A 79 0.21 12.36 -5.35
N PHE A 80 1.40 12.24 -5.93
CA PHE A 80 2.37 13.32 -6.04
C PHE A 80 2.81 13.63 -7.47
N ALA A 81 2.43 12.81 -8.47
CA ALA A 81 2.73 13.08 -9.87
C ALA A 81 1.49 13.50 -10.67
N ARG A 82 1.73 14.25 -11.74
CA ARG A 82 0.76 14.59 -12.78
C ARG A 82 1.40 14.36 -14.14
N PHE A 83 0.72 13.63 -14.98
CA PHE A 83 1.14 13.38 -16.36
C PHE A 83 0.60 14.45 -17.28
N ASP A 84 1.44 14.91 -18.24
CA ASP A 84 1.08 15.92 -19.21
C ASP A 84 1.54 15.48 -20.62
N ALA A 85 0.62 14.84 -21.33
CA ALA A 85 0.89 14.32 -22.68
C ALA A 85 1.13 15.42 -23.73
N ALA A 86 0.66 16.64 -23.46
CA ALA A 86 0.83 17.76 -24.42
C ALA A 86 2.18 18.45 -24.29
N ALA A 87 2.85 18.30 -23.15
CA ALA A 87 4.18 18.86 -22.93
C ALA A 87 5.25 18.06 -23.67
N SER A 88 6.33 18.74 -24.10
CA SER A 88 7.46 18.09 -24.73
C SER A 88 8.18 17.13 -23.79
N ARG A 89 8.64 16.00 -24.31
CA ARG A 89 9.50 15.06 -23.58
C ARG A 89 10.81 15.74 -23.17
N VAL A 90 11.34 15.35 -22.03
CA VAL A 90 12.61 15.84 -21.48
C VAL A 90 13.70 14.77 -21.54
N ALA A 91 14.93 15.16 -21.21
CA ALA A 91 16.06 14.22 -21.18
C ALA A 91 15.89 13.16 -20.08
N PRO A 92 16.47 11.96 -20.22
CA PRO A 92 16.37 10.88 -19.25
C PRO A 92 16.75 11.29 -17.83
N GLU A 93 17.80 12.08 -17.67
CA GLU A 93 18.31 12.55 -16.38
C GLU A 93 17.31 13.45 -15.65
N GLU A 94 16.55 14.24 -16.41
CA GLU A 94 15.50 15.10 -15.88
C GLU A 94 14.30 14.27 -15.41
N TYR A 95 13.93 13.22 -16.14
CA TYR A 95 12.92 12.27 -15.65
C TYR A 95 13.36 11.58 -14.36
N VAL A 96 14.63 11.13 -14.28
CA VAL A 96 15.17 10.54 -13.04
C VAL A 96 15.06 11.52 -11.88
N ALA A 97 15.38 12.79 -12.07
CA ALA A 97 15.25 13.83 -11.06
C ALA A 97 13.78 14.01 -10.60
N ARG A 98 12.83 14.07 -11.56
CA ARG A 98 11.39 14.18 -11.27
C ARG A 98 10.86 12.95 -10.54
N ILE A 99 11.27 11.74 -10.94
CA ILE A 99 10.90 10.50 -10.24
C ILE A 99 11.38 10.56 -8.79
N LYS A 100 12.65 10.96 -8.57
CA LYS A 100 13.20 11.12 -7.21
C LYS A 100 12.43 12.15 -6.37
N GLN A 101 11.91 13.22 -6.97
CA GLN A 101 11.02 14.14 -6.28
C GLN A 101 9.71 13.46 -5.87
N VAL A 102 9.05 12.74 -6.79
CA VAL A 102 7.82 11.99 -6.50
C VAL A 102 8.02 11.00 -5.38
N VAL A 103 9.05 10.14 -5.47
CA VAL A 103 9.29 9.08 -4.48
C VAL A 103 9.99 9.58 -3.21
N GLY A 104 10.38 10.85 -3.17
CA GLY A 104 10.87 11.55 -1.99
C GLY A 104 9.76 11.86 -0.98
N HIS A 105 8.52 11.97 -1.42
CA HIS A 105 7.35 12.10 -0.55
C HIS A 105 7.08 10.79 0.20
N ARG A 106 6.54 10.91 1.40
CA ARG A 106 6.17 9.74 2.19
C ARG A 106 4.85 9.15 1.69
N PRO A 107 4.73 7.83 1.54
CA PRO A 107 3.53 7.21 0.97
C PRO A 107 2.25 7.40 1.80
N TRP A 108 2.36 7.84 3.06
CA TRP A 108 1.23 8.15 3.95
C TRP A 108 0.88 9.63 4.02
N GLU A 109 1.61 10.51 3.33
CA GLU A 109 1.26 11.93 3.21
C GLU A 109 -0.02 12.09 2.38
N ASP A 110 -0.78 13.14 2.65
CA ASP A 110 -1.95 13.46 1.85
C ASP A 110 -1.55 13.78 0.40
N PRO A 111 -2.41 13.44 -0.58
CA PRO A 111 -2.14 13.79 -1.98
C PRO A 111 -1.95 15.29 -2.15
N LEU A 112 -0.95 15.69 -2.93
CA LEU A 112 -0.80 17.09 -3.31
C LEU A 112 -1.97 17.55 -4.21
N PRO A 113 -2.37 18.82 -4.10
CA PRO A 113 -3.25 19.44 -5.08
C PRO A 113 -2.70 19.25 -6.50
N PRO A 114 -3.55 19.11 -7.53
CA PRO A 114 -3.08 18.81 -8.90
C PRO A 114 -2.00 19.75 -9.43
N ASP A 115 -2.07 21.03 -9.09
CA ASP A 115 -1.12 22.06 -9.57
C ASP A 115 0.24 22.00 -8.86
N ASP A 116 0.29 21.43 -7.65
CA ASP A 116 1.53 21.28 -6.87
C ASP A 116 2.25 19.94 -7.14
N ARG A 117 1.64 19.07 -7.94
CA ARG A 117 2.22 17.76 -8.27
C ARG A 117 3.39 17.88 -9.22
N VAL A 118 4.35 16.98 -9.07
CA VAL A 118 5.47 16.86 -10.00
C VAL A 118 4.97 16.48 -11.40
N VAL A 119 5.23 17.31 -12.39
CA VAL A 119 4.81 17.07 -13.77
C VAL A 119 5.74 16.07 -14.45
N ILE A 120 5.16 15.01 -15.02
CA ILE A 120 5.85 14.07 -15.93
C ILE A 120 5.39 14.40 -17.35
N PRO A 121 6.20 15.14 -18.12
CA PRO A 121 5.81 15.61 -19.45
C PRO A 121 5.93 14.53 -20.53
N GLY A 122 5.12 14.66 -21.59
CA GLY A 122 5.19 13.82 -22.79
C GLY A 122 4.55 12.44 -22.68
N TYR A 123 3.77 12.18 -21.60
CA TYR A 123 3.07 10.93 -21.37
C TYR A 123 1.72 11.16 -20.74
N ALA A 124 0.75 10.29 -21.04
CA ALA A 124 -0.62 10.39 -20.52
C ALA A 124 -0.82 9.63 -19.19
N SER A 125 0.08 8.71 -18.84
CA SER A 125 -0.09 7.83 -17.69
C SER A 125 1.23 7.25 -17.18
N LEU A 126 1.20 6.70 -15.95
CA LEU A 126 2.32 5.95 -15.40
C LEU A 126 2.63 4.71 -16.24
N TYR A 127 1.60 4.01 -16.71
CA TYR A 127 1.76 2.82 -17.55
C TYR A 127 2.54 3.15 -18.84
N GLU A 128 2.09 4.16 -19.58
CA GLU A 128 2.73 4.59 -20.81
C GLU A 128 4.17 5.05 -20.57
N PHE A 129 4.38 5.90 -19.56
CA PHE A 129 5.69 6.39 -19.17
C PHE A 129 6.64 5.24 -18.82
N SER A 130 6.20 4.32 -17.98
CA SER A 130 7.05 3.21 -17.53
C SER A 130 7.31 2.16 -18.62
N ARG A 131 6.40 2.00 -19.58
CA ARG A 131 6.61 1.15 -20.75
C ARG A 131 7.72 1.70 -21.65
N ASP A 132 7.70 3.01 -21.92
CA ASP A 132 8.63 3.65 -22.84
C ASP A 132 9.97 3.98 -22.15
N GLN A 133 9.98 4.21 -20.85
CA GLN A 133 11.12 4.69 -20.07
C GLN A 133 11.48 3.75 -18.90
N GLU A 134 11.36 2.44 -19.09
CA GLU A 134 11.56 1.44 -18.03
C GLU A 134 12.89 1.64 -17.29
N ALA A 135 14.01 1.79 -18.01
CA ALA A 135 15.33 1.97 -17.40
C ALA A 135 15.43 3.25 -16.56
N VAL A 136 14.83 4.34 -17.04
CA VAL A 136 14.76 5.63 -16.32
C VAL A 136 13.93 5.53 -15.06
N VAL A 137 12.78 4.85 -15.14
CA VAL A 137 11.93 4.62 -13.99
C VAL A 137 12.65 3.77 -12.94
N LYS A 138 13.30 2.69 -13.36
CA LYS A 138 14.09 1.82 -12.48
C LYS A 138 15.23 2.58 -11.78
N GLU A 139 15.90 3.49 -12.49
CA GLU A 139 16.96 4.34 -11.92
C GLU A 139 16.39 5.37 -10.91
N GLY A 140 15.24 5.94 -11.19
CA GLY A 140 14.61 6.95 -10.36
C GLY A 140 13.99 6.41 -9.08
N LEU A 141 13.52 5.15 -9.08
CA LEU A 141 12.93 4.49 -7.93
C LEU A 141 13.99 4.21 -6.86
N VAL A 142 13.92 4.91 -5.73
CA VAL A 142 14.88 4.81 -4.61
C VAL A 142 14.19 4.33 -3.32
N GLY A 143 14.99 4.11 -2.25
CA GLY A 143 14.44 3.86 -0.93
C GLY A 143 14.33 2.39 -0.54
N ARG A 144 15.07 1.48 -1.20
CA ARG A 144 15.16 0.06 -0.83
C ARG A 144 15.56 -0.15 0.64
N PHE A 145 16.55 0.59 1.11
CA PHE A 145 17.02 0.46 2.48
C PHE A 145 15.89 0.68 3.49
N TRP A 146 15.14 1.77 3.36
CA TRP A 146 14.02 2.06 4.26
C TRP A 146 12.91 1.00 4.19
N THR A 147 12.70 0.42 3.01
CA THR A 147 11.77 -0.70 2.84
C THR A 147 12.22 -1.93 3.63
N LEU A 148 13.50 -2.26 3.62
CA LEU A 148 14.04 -3.42 4.35
C LEU A 148 13.95 -3.26 5.86
N VAL A 149 14.16 -2.05 6.38
CA VAL A 149 14.11 -1.79 7.84
C VAL A 149 12.71 -1.48 8.35
N HIS A 150 11.71 -1.41 7.48
CA HIS A 150 10.34 -1.13 7.88
C HIS A 150 9.78 -2.24 8.79
N TRP A 151 9.21 -1.85 9.92
CA TRP A 151 8.75 -2.81 10.95
C TRP A 151 7.78 -3.87 10.40
N THR A 152 6.95 -3.52 9.43
CA THR A 152 6.00 -4.46 8.82
C THR A 152 6.68 -5.69 8.25
N ASN A 153 7.91 -5.57 7.72
CA ASN A 153 8.68 -6.71 7.19
C ASN A 153 9.13 -7.69 8.28
N TRP A 154 9.29 -7.21 9.49
CA TRP A 154 9.77 -8.00 10.61
C TRP A 154 8.64 -8.63 11.41
N ARG A 155 7.51 -7.95 11.51
CA ARG A 155 6.36 -8.44 12.30
C ARG A 155 5.75 -9.72 11.75
N VAL A 156 6.03 -10.10 10.50
CA VAL A 156 5.49 -11.32 9.86
C VAL A 156 5.86 -12.62 10.61
N VAL A 157 6.96 -12.63 11.34
CA VAL A 157 7.42 -13.80 12.12
C VAL A 157 6.59 -14.05 13.37
N PHE A 158 5.83 -13.05 13.85
CA PHE A 158 5.00 -13.22 15.03
C PHE A 158 3.66 -13.87 14.68
N PRO A 159 3.10 -14.69 15.59
CA PRO A 159 1.78 -15.25 15.40
C PRO A 159 0.72 -14.14 15.53
N PHE A 160 -0.19 -14.08 14.57
CA PHE A 160 -1.35 -13.17 14.61
C PHE A 160 -2.64 -13.97 14.53
N PRO A 161 -3.60 -13.72 15.45
CA PRO A 161 -4.90 -14.42 15.45
C PRO A 161 -5.78 -13.98 14.28
N GLY A 162 -6.79 -14.79 13.95
CA GLY A 162 -7.78 -14.46 12.92
C GLY A 162 -8.48 -13.11 13.15
N SER A 163 -8.68 -12.69 14.42
CA SER A 163 -9.19 -11.34 14.72
C SER A 163 -8.32 -10.20 14.22
N HIS A 164 -7.00 -10.40 14.14
CA HIS A 164 -6.10 -9.44 13.51
C HIS A 164 -6.31 -9.42 12.00
N GLN A 165 -6.42 -10.58 11.36
CA GLN A 165 -6.63 -10.67 9.91
C GLN A 165 -7.99 -10.06 9.52
N GLU A 166 -9.04 -10.32 10.28
CA GLU A 166 -10.34 -9.67 10.10
C GLU A 166 -10.25 -8.12 10.24
N ARG A 167 -9.47 -7.63 11.21
CA ARG A 167 -9.22 -6.19 11.34
C ARG A 167 -8.52 -5.62 10.11
N VAL A 168 -7.52 -6.32 9.57
CA VAL A 168 -6.82 -5.92 8.33
C VAL A 168 -7.81 -5.86 7.17
N ALA A 169 -8.61 -6.90 6.95
CA ALA A 169 -9.63 -6.94 5.90
C ALA A 169 -10.62 -5.78 6.02
N ARG A 170 -11.18 -5.58 7.21
CA ARG A 170 -12.13 -4.50 7.49
C ARG A 170 -11.54 -3.11 7.25
N GLN A 171 -10.34 -2.86 7.75
CA GLN A 171 -9.66 -1.57 7.54
C GLN A 171 -9.34 -1.33 6.07
N THR A 172 -8.94 -2.38 5.33
CA THR A 172 -8.72 -2.30 3.89
C THR A 172 -10.01 -1.93 3.17
N MET A 173 -11.14 -2.56 3.50
CA MET A 173 -12.44 -2.22 2.92
C MET A 173 -12.85 -0.77 3.21
N LEU A 174 -12.65 -0.29 4.44
CA LEU A 174 -12.98 1.09 4.82
C LEU A 174 -12.17 2.11 4.01
N GLU A 175 -10.87 1.89 3.81
CA GLU A 175 -10.05 2.74 2.95
C GLU A 175 -10.54 2.71 1.49
N LEU A 176 -10.84 1.52 0.97
CA LEU A 176 -11.36 1.38 -0.40
C LEU A 176 -12.73 2.02 -0.59
N GLN A 177 -13.59 2.02 0.43
CA GLN A 177 -14.87 2.74 0.43
C GLN A 177 -14.71 4.26 0.34
N GLU A 178 -13.56 4.77 0.77
CA GLU A 178 -13.18 6.17 0.63
C GLU A 178 -12.32 6.43 -0.62
N GLY A 179 -12.19 5.43 -1.50
CA GLY A 179 -11.42 5.54 -2.73
C GLY A 179 -9.91 5.51 -2.55
N ARG A 180 -9.41 5.11 -1.38
CA ARG A 180 -7.97 5.02 -1.11
C ARG A 180 -7.45 3.60 -1.30
N PRO A 181 -6.50 3.36 -2.23
CA PRO A 181 -5.86 2.06 -2.39
C PRO A 181 -4.96 1.75 -1.18
N VAL A 182 -4.85 0.46 -0.85
CA VAL A 182 -4.16 -0.01 0.34
C VAL A 182 -3.02 -0.94 -0.04
N GLN A 183 -1.80 -0.58 0.33
CA GLN A 183 -0.67 -1.48 0.18
C GLN A 183 -0.70 -2.56 1.26
N LEU A 184 -0.63 -3.81 0.83
CA LEU A 184 -0.64 -4.99 1.70
C LEU A 184 0.67 -5.76 1.51
N LEU A 185 1.33 -6.10 2.63
CA LEU A 185 2.30 -7.17 2.68
C LEU A 185 1.53 -8.48 2.85
N VAL A 186 1.76 -9.43 1.98
CA VAL A 186 1.20 -10.77 2.02
C VAL A 186 2.30 -11.81 2.19
N THR A 187 2.08 -12.80 3.06
CA THR A 187 3.09 -13.83 3.36
C THR A 187 2.45 -15.14 3.78
N ASN A 188 3.08 -16.25 3.38
CA ASN A 188 2.72 -17.60 3.82
C ASN A 188 3.68 -18.15 4.89
N PHE A 189 4.34 -17.25 5.66
CA PHE A 189 5.20 -17.66 6.77
C PHE A 189 4.54 -18.79 7.60
N PRO A 190 5.23 -19.90 7.96
CA PRO A 190 6.70 -20.04 7.97
C PRO A 190 7.33 -20.62 6.71
N THR A 191 6.59 -20.94 5.64
CA THR A 191 7.16 -21.58 4.45
C THR A 191 8.07 -20.64 3.64
N TRP A 192 7.90 -19.29 3.77
CA TRP A 192 8.70 -18.27 3.09
C TRP A 192 8.68 -18.32 1.56
N GLU A 193 7.78 -19.06 0.96
CA GLU A 193 7.62 -19.10 -0.50
C GLU A 193 7.02 -17.79 -1.02
N LEU A 194 6.17 -17.16 -0.18
CA LEU A 194 5.54 -15.88 -0.43
C LEU A 194 5.92 -14.88 0.66
N ASN A 195 6.64 -13.85 0.28
CA ASN A 195 6.84 -12.61 1.05
C ASN A 195 6.79 -11.45 0.06
N HIS A 196 5.59 -10.95 -0.20
CA HIS A 196 5.27 -10.12 -1.33
C HIS A 196 4.41 -8.93 -0.93
N THR A 197 4.38 -7.89 -1.76
CA THR A 197 3.51 -6.75 -1.54
C THR A 197 2.65 -6.48 -2.76
N VAL A 198 1.39 -6.17 -2.50
CA VAL A 198 0.38 -5.86 -3.52
C VAL A 198 -0.37 -4.60 -3.11
N ILE A 199 -1.10 -3.99 -4.03
CA ILE A 199 -2.00 -2.86 -3.75
C ILE A 199 -3.44 -3.30 -3.99
N ALA A 200 -4.23 -3.41 -2.92
CA ALA A 200 -5.68 -3.56 -3.03
C ALA A 200 -6.28 -2.22 -3.47
N TYR A 201 -7.08 -2.24 -4.55
CA TYR A 201 -7.69 -1.03 -5.09
C TYR A 201 -9.21 -1.16 -5.34
N ALA A 202 -9.73 -2.38 -5.28
CA ALA A 202 -11.16 -2.66 -5.31
C ALA A 202 -11.49 -3.90 -4.48
N TYR A 203 -12.75 -4.08 -4.14
CA TYR A 203 -13.21 -5.32 -3.53
C TYR A 203 -14.65 -5.64 -3.95
N GLY A 204 -15.01 -6.89 -3.82
CA GLY A 204 -16.36 -7.42 -4.00
C GLY A 204 -16.60 -8.59 -3.07
N LEU A 205 -17.75 -9.22 -3.18
CA LEU A 205 -18.06 -10.46 -2.47
C LEU A 205 -18.12 -11.61 -3.48
N ASP A 206 -17.63 -12.77 -3.09
CA ASP A 206 -17.86 -14.00 -3.81
C ASP A 206 -19.25 -14.57 -3.46
N PRO A 207 -19.74 -15.63 -4.16
CA PRO A 207 -21.03 -16.25 -3.85
C PRO A 207 -21.17 -16.82 -2.44
N ALA A 208 -20.07 -17.13 -1.76
CA ALA A 208 -20.04 -17.58 -0.38
C ALA A 208 -20.07 -16.42 0.64
N GLY A 209 -19.99 -15.17 0.15
CA GLY A 209 -19.97 -13.96 0.98
C GLY A 209 -18.57 -13.60 1.52
N ASN A 210 -17.52 -14.24 1.03
CA ASN A 210 -16.15 -13.85 1.35
C ASN A 210 -15.76 -12.56 0.63
N VAL A 211 -14.79 -11.81 1.18
CA VAL A 211 -14.33 -10.57 0.57
C VAL A 211 -13.23 -10.87 -0.44
N LEU A 212 -13.49 -10.54 -1.70
CA LEU A 212 -12.55 -10.68 -2.81
C LEU A 212 -11.90 -9.33 -3.10
N PHE A 213 -10.63 -9.15 -2.75
CA PHE A 213 -9.86 -7.97 -3.08
C PHE A 213 -9.23 -8.11 -4.45
N THR A 214 -9.44 -7.11 -5.31
CA THR A 214 -8.70 -6.96 -6.57
C THR A 214 -7.43 -6.16 -6.27
N VAL A 215 -6.28 -6.69 -6.70
CA VAL A 215 -5.00 -6.12 -6.36
C VAL A 215 -4.14 -5.86 -7.60
N TYR A 216 -3.32 -4.80 -7.55
CA TYR A 216 -2.15 -4.68 -8.42
C TYR A 216 -1.04 -5.53 -7.82
N ASP A 217 -0.59 -6.52 -8.59
CA ASP A 217 0.58 -7.34 -8.29
C ASP A 217 1.77 -6.83 -9.11
N PRO A 218 2.84 -6.32 -8.46
CA PRO A 218 4.04 -5.88 -9.19
C PRO A 218 4.72 -6.97 -10.02
N ASN A 219 4.45 -8.26 -9.72
CA ASN A 219 5.00 -9.36 -10.49
C ASN A 219 4.24 -9.61 -11.81
N ASP A 220 2.98 -9.18 -11.91
CA ASP A 220 2.21 -9.29 -13.15
C ASP A 220 1.57 -7.96 -13.56
N PRO A 221 2.19 -7.21 -14.48
CA PRO A 221 1.63 -5.97 -15.00
C PRO A 221 0.52 -6.17 -16.04
N ARG A 222 0.19 -7.42 -16.44
CA ARG A 222 -0.73 -7.73 -17.53
C ARG A 222 -2.16 -7.88 -17.05
N GLU A 223 -2.36 -8.41 -15.83
CA GLU A 223 -3.69 -8.62 -15.29
C GLU A 223 -3.72 -8.38 -13.76
N PRO A 224 -4.88 -7.97 -13.22
CA PRO A 224 -5.07 -7.82 -11.79
C PRO A 224 -4.96 -9.15 -11.05
N GLY A 225 -4.27 -9.13 -9.91
CA GLY A 225 -4.28 -10.25 -8.97
C GLY A 225 -5.52 -10.25 -8.08
N ARG A 226 -5.67 -11.33 -7.28
CA ARG A 226 -6.78 -11.49 -6.33
C ARG A 226 -6.29 -12.06 -5.00
N VAL A 227 -6.80 -11.48 -3.93
CA VAL A 227 -6.62 -11.96 -2.56
C VAL A 227 -7.98 -12.06 -1.91
N THR A 228 -8.34 -13.23 -1.38
CA THR A 228 -9.63 -13.47 -0.74
C THR A 228 -9.48 -13.43 0.77
N PHE A 229 -10.42 -12.81 1.47
CA PHE A 229 -10.57 -12.95 2.92
C PHE A 229 -11.78 -13.84 3.21
N ASP A 230 -11.51 -15.05 3.71
CA ASP A 230 -12.50 -15.97 4.22
C ASP A 230 -13.03 -15.45 5.54
N ARG A 231 -14.31 -15.12 5.57
CA ARG A 231 -14.97 -14.52 6.75
C ARG A 231 -15.23 -15.54 7.84
N ALA A 232 -15.48 -16.78 7.50
CA ALA A 232 -15.76 -17.85 8.46
C ALA A 232 -14.46 -18.26 9.19
N GLU A 233 -13.40 -18.49 8.42
CA GLU A 233 -12.10 -18.89 8.94
C GLU A 233 -11.27 -17.69 9.44
N ARG A 234 -11.69 -16.47 9.13
CA ARG A 234 -11.01 -15.21 9.49
C ARG A 234 -9.56 -15.20 9.04
N ARG A 235 -9.31 -15.64 7.79
CA ARG A 235 -7.98 -15.70 7.20
C ARG A 235 -7.97 -15.20 5.76
N PHE A 236 -6.81 -14.77 5.31
CA PHE A 236 -6.59 -14.45 3.91
C PHE A 236 -6.11 -15.68 3.13
N GLU A 237 -6.41 -15.68 1.84
CA GLU A 237 -5.95 -16.65 0.86
C GLU A 237 -5.41 -15.94 -0.38
N ALA A 238 -4.27 -16.41 -0.88
CA ALA A 238 -3.78 -16.04 -2.21
C ALA A 238 -4.63 -16.78 -3.24
N SER A 239 -5.57 -16.10 -3.89
CA SER A 239 -6.46 -16.71 -4.86
C SER A 239 -5.89 -16.66 -6.27
N GLN A 240 -5.25 -15.55 -6.63
CA GLN A 240 -4.59 -15.34 -7.91
C GLN A 240 -3.50 -14.28 -7.73
N LEU A 241 -2.30 -14.72 -7.41
CA LEU A 241 -1.09 -13.90 -7.41
C LEU A 241 -0.06 -14.58 -8.29
N TYR A 242 0.72 -13.78 -9.01
CA TYR A 242 1.72 -14.30 -9.93
C TYR A 242 2.71 -15.25 -9.24
N ASP A 243 2.95 -16.41 -9.87
CA ASP A 243 3.91 -17.44 -9.42
C ASP A 243 3.64 -17.94 -7.98
N THR A 244 2.41 -17.81 -7.49
CA THR A 244 2.00 -18.25 -6.16
C THR A 244 0.89 -19.27 -6.27
N HIS A 245 1.07 -20.41 -5.57
CA HIS A 245 0.00 -21.40 -5.46
C HIS A 245 -1.12 -20.86 -4.57
N PRO A 246 -2.39 -21.06 -4.94
CA PRO A 246 -3.51 -20.71 -4.07
C PRO A 246 -3.35 -21.36 -2.70
N GLY A 247 -3.62 -20.59 -1.64
CA GLY A 247 -3.51 -21.11 -0.28
C GLY A 247 -3.56 -20.04 0.80
N PRO A 248 -3.52 -20.46 2.07
CA PRO A 248 -3.63 -19.55 3.20
C PRO A 248 -2.39 -18.64 3.32
N ILE A 249 -2.68 -17.37 3.54
CA ILE A 249 -1.67 -16.33 3.75
C ILE A 249 -2.04 -15.46 4.94
N ARG A 250 -1.11 -14.62 5.37
CA ARG A 250 -1.37 -13.50 6.28
C ARG A 250 -1.17 -12.19 5.53
N ALA A 251 -2.03 -11.21 5.79
CA ALA A 251 -1.95 -9.89 5.22
C ALA A 251 -1.71 -8.85 6.31
N PHE A 252 -0.93 -7.83 5.96
CA PHE A 252 -0.60 -6.71 6.83
C PHE A 252 -0.67 -5.42 6.04
N ARG A 253 -1.37 -4.40 6.54
CA ARG A 253 -1.37 -3.07 5.93
C ARG A 253 0.01 -2.43 6.07
N MET A 254 0.44 -1.73 5.02
CA MET A 254 1.72 -1.02 4.97
C MET A 254 1.52 0.46 4.68
N TYR A 255 2.46 1.27 5.12
CA TYR A 255 2.60 2.68 4.77
C TYR A 255 1.36 3.52 5.05
N TYR A 256 0.62 3.21 6.10
CA TYR A 256 -0.45 4.07 6.60
C TYR A 256 0.03 4.99 7.73
N TRP A 257 1.24 4.78 8.21
CA TRP A 257 1.94 5.59 9.20
C TRP A 257 3.45 5.34 9.13
N ALA A 258 4.25 6.23 9.78
CA ALA A 258 5.71 6.27 9.65
C ALA A 258 6.46 4.95 9.95
N LEU A 259 5.90 4.09 10.78
CA LEU A 259 6.52 2.81 11.17
C LEU A 259 5.70 1.59 10.74
N LEU A 260 4.49 1.79 10.16
CA LEU A 260 3.53 0.73 9.86
C LEU A 260 3.00 0.80 8.43
#